data_a4075c1a94598666848d410ab4273305
#
_entry.id   a4075c1a94598666848d410ab4273305
#
_cell.length_a   1.000
_cell.length_b   1.000
_cell.length_c   1.000
_cell.angle_alpha   90.00
_cell.angle_beta   90.00
_cell.angle_gamma   90.00
#
_symmetry.space_group_name_H-M   'P 1'
#
loop_
_entity.id
_entity.type
_entity.pdbx_description
1 polymer ?
#
loop_
_entity_poly.entity_id
_entity_poly.type
_entity_poly.pdbx_seq_one_letter_code
_entity_poly.pdbx_strand_id
1 'polypeptide(L)'
;MRTQVAIIGAGPAGLLLGHILRRAGVGFVILEQKSREYVLGRVRAGVLEQGSVDVLRDLGLDADLAARGLTHHGIYLQYEGERHHLDFVDLVGRTVTVYGQQALVRHLLAEHDRLGSDIRFEVEGVAPHAIDTDAPYLTHSGEERVDCDIVVGADGYHGVSRPAIPGVQALERSYPYAWLGILADVAPSTDDLIYALHPDGFAMHSMRSPEVSRLYLQVDPGESVDDWPDERIWEALQTRLGIPGWTLTEGTITEKSITPMRSFVASTLEHGRLFLAGDAGHIVPPTGAKGLNSAIADVALLGRSLVAHFAGDDALLKRYSGAALARQWKVQQFSQWMTEMLHVHREVPDEAARAFRYRSQLGQLEYTTGSRHAQAALAEQYAGLPF
;
A
#
# COMPACT_ATOMS: atom_id res chain seq x y z
N MET A 1 1.62 27.70 -18.18
CA MET A 1 2.04 28.15 -16.84
C MET A 1 3.43 27.60 -16.54
N ARG A 2 4.14 28.12 -15.49
CA ARG A 2 5.44 27.57 -15.03
C ARG A 2 5.41 27.30 -13.54
N THR A 3 6.02 26.17 -13.13
CA THR A 3 6.21 25.77 -11.73
C THR A 3 7.59 25.10 -11.56
N GLN A 4 8.05 24.85 -10.33
CA GLN A 4 9.28 24.08 -10.11
C GLN A 4 9.03 22.58 -10.25
N VAL A 5 7.93 22.06 -9.68
CA VAL A 5 7.59 20.63 -9.74
C VAL A 5 6.18 20.43 -10.27
N ALA A 6 6.04 19.64 -11.33
CA ALA A 6 4.74 19.18 -11.81
C ALA A 6 4.50 17.73 -11.35
N ILE A 7 3.44 17.49 -10.58
CA ILE A 7 3.08 16.20 -10.02
C ILE A 7 1.89 15.66 -10.82
N ILE A 8 1.99 14.43 -11.31
CA ILE A 8 0.90 13.72 -12.00
C ILE A 8 0.30 12.72 -11.02
N GLY A 9 -0.97 12.93 -10.65
CA GLY A 9 -1.75 12.10 -9.72
C GLY A 9 -1.96 12.74 -8.35
N ALA A 10 -3.24 12.82 -7.92
CA ALA A 10 -3.69 13.27 -6.60
C ALA A 10 -4.02 12.09 -5.67
N GLY A 11 -3.29 10.97 -5.80
CA GLY A 11 -3.29 9.90 -4.83
C GLY A 11 -2.49 10.28 -3.57
N PRO A 12 -2.40 9.36 -2.56
CA PRO A 12 -1.69 9.67 -1.32
C PRO A 12 -0.23 10.08 -1.53
N ALA A 13 0.47 9.51 -2.53
CA ALA A 13 1.84 9.89 -2.86
C ALA A 13 1.95 11.34 -3.36
N GLY A 14 1.17 11.71 -4.38
CA GLY A 14 1.23 13.06 -4.95
C GLY A 14 0.79 14.14 -3.97
N LEU A 15 -0.27 13.88 -3.19
CA LEU A 15 -0.75 14.80 -2.16
C LEU A 15 0.29 14.99 -1.05
N LEU A 16 0.87 13.92 -0.53
CA LEU A 16 1.87 14.03 0.53
C LEU A 16 3.15 14.71 0.04
N LEU A 17 3.59 14.43 -1.18
CA LEU A 17 4.72 15.13 -1.80
C LEU A 17 4.43 16.64 -1.90
N GLY A 18 3.23 17.02 -2.33
CA GLY A 18 2.80 18.42 -2.38
C GLY A 18 2.94 19.12 -1.02
N HIS A 19 2.58 18.47 0.08
CA HIS A 19 2.76 19.02 1.42
C HIS A 19 4.24 19.19 1.81
N ILE A 20 5.10 18.22 1.46
CA ILE A 20 6.55 18.31 1.71
C ILE A 20 7.15 19.51 0.96
N LEU A 21 6.83 19.64 -0.33
CA LEU A 21 7.33 20.73 -1.18
C LEU A 21 6.83 22.09 -0.69
N ARG A 22 5.55 22.18 -0.35
CA ARG A 22 4.95 23.43 0.19
C ARG A 22 5.64 23.89 1.45
N ARG A 23 5.88 22.99 2.40
CA ARG A 23 6.57 23.31 3.66
C ARG A 23 7.98 23.87 3.42
N ALA A 24 8.63 23.44 2.34
CA ALA A 24 9.96 23.91 1.93
C ALA A 24 9.93 25.15 1.03
N GLY A 25 8.75 25.69 0.69
CA GLY A 25 8.62 26.84 -0.21
C GLY A 25 8.90 26.53 -1.68
N VAL A 26 8.88 25.24 -2.08
CA VAL A 26 9.03 24.80 -3.47
C VAL A 26 7.69 24.84 -4.18
N GLY A 27 7.63 25.56 -5.31
CA GLY A 27 6.42 25.72 -6.12
C GLY A 27 6.04 24.43 -6.84
N PHE A 28 4.77 24.05 -6.78
CA PHE A 28 4.27 22.85 -7.46
C PHE A 28 2.85 23.01 -7.98
N VAL A 29 2.46 22.11 -8.88
CA VAL A 29 1.08 21.86 -9.30
C VAL A 29 0.83 20.35 -9.29
N ILE A 30 -0.38 19.94 -8.91
CA ILE A 30 -0.83 18.54 -9.00
C ILE A 30 -1.91 18.45 -10.08
N LEU A 31 -1.73 17.54 -11.05
CA LEU A 31 -2.69 17.26 -12.11
C LEU A 31 -3.28 15.86 -11.89
N GLU A 32 -4.60 15.77 -11.75
CA GLU A 32 -5.33 14.53 -11.54
C GLU A 32 -6.34 14.29 -12.67
N GLN A 33 -6.31 13.11 -13.27
CA GLN A 33 -7.21 12.73 -14.35
C GLN A 33 -8.68 12.56 -13.90
N LYS A 34 -8.87 12.07 -12.67
CA LYS A 34 -10.19 11.77 -12.13
C LYS A 34 -10.80 12.97 -11.43
N SER A 35 -12.12 12.91 -11.22
CA SER A 35 -12.79 13.90 -10.41
C SER A 35 -12.35 13.84 -8.94
N ARG A 36 -12.55 14.92 -8.23
CA ARG A 36 -12.29 15.01 -6.79
C ARG A 36 -13.09 13.99 -6.00
N GLU A 37 -14.36 13.80 -6.35
CA GLU A 37 -15.27 12.85 -5.73
C GLU A 37 -14.76 11.41 -5.91
N TYR A 38 -14.27 11.07 -7.10
CA TYR A 38 -13.67 9.76 -7.36
C TYR A 38 -12.44 9.51 -6.45
N VAL A 39 -11.54 10.49 -6.35
CA VAL A 39 -10.34 10.38 -5.51
C VAL A 39 -10.71 10.22 -4.03
N LEU A 40 -11.69 10.98 -3.53
CA LEU A 40 -12.21 10.89 -2.17
C LEU A 40 -12.99 9.60 -1.91
N GLY A 41 -13.66 9.05 -2.92
CA GLY A 41 -14.47 7.83 -2.81
C GLY A 41 -13.69 6.53 -2.90
N ARG A 42 -12.41 6.56 -3.31
CA ARG A 42 -11.63 5.35 -3.57
C ARG A 42 -11.27 4.61 -2.28
N VAL A 43 -11.98 3.52 -2.01
CA VAL A 43 -11.75 2.67 -0.84
C VAL A 43 -10.51 1.81 -1.03
N ARG A 44 -9.57 1.90 -0.09
CA ARG A 44 -8.37 1.06 -0.02
C ARG A 44 -8.08 0.71 1.44
N ALA A 45 -7.40 -0.41 1.66
CA ALA A 45 -6.87 -0.74 2.99
C ALA A 45 -5.86 0.32 3.43
N GLY A 46 -5.71 0.47 4.74
CA GLY A 46 -4.70 1.35 5.31
C GLY A 46 -4.24 0.80 6.64
N VAL A 47 -3.03 0.26 6.65
CA VAL A 47 -2.25 -0.03 7.85
C VAL A 47 -0.97 0.77 7.71
N LEU A 48 -0.74 1.71 8.59
CA LEU A 48 0.43 2.56 8.59
C LEU A 48 1.51 1.96 9.49
N GLU A 49 2.72 1.84 8.94
CA GLU A 49 3.93 1.58 9.69
C GLU A 49 4.29 2.78 10.57
N GLN A 50 5.05 2.54 11.64
CA GLN A 50 5.50 3.61 12.53
C GLN A 50 6.22 4.73 11.76
N GLY A 51 7.13 4.41 10.84
CA GLY A 51 7.82 5.42 10.01
C GLY A 51 6.89 6.28 9.16
N SER A 52 5.78 5.71 8.67
CA SER A 52 4.76 6.47 7.93
C SER A 52 3.99 7.43 8.83
N VAL A 53 3.68 7.00 10.06
CA VAL A 53 3.06 7.86 11.10
C VAL A 53 4.01 9.00 11.47
N ASP A 54 5.30 8.72 11.62
CA ASP A 54 6.30 9.73 11.97
C ASP A 54 6.45 10.79 10.87
N VAL A 55 6.43 10.39 9.58
CA VAL A 55 6.42 11.36 8.45
C VAL A 55 5.20 12.29 8.51
N LEU A 56 4.01 11.75 8.78
CA LEU A 56 2.80 12.56 8.90
C LEU A 56 2.89 13.52 10.10
N ARG A 57 3.42 13.04 11.22
CA ARG A 57 3.63 13.85 12.44
C ARG A 57 4.63 14.97 12.21
N ASP A 58 5.76 14.68 11.58
CA ASP A 58 6.80 15.68 11.28
C ASP A 58 6.28 16.78 10.35
N LEU A 59 5.30 16.48 9.53
CA LEU A 59 4.63 17.44 8.65
C LEU A 59 3.48 18.18 9.35
N GLY A 60 3.07 17.77 10.55
CA GLY A 60 1.90 18.30 11.26
C GLY A 60 0.57 17.84 10.64
N LEU A 61 0.57 16.67 9.99
CA LEU A 61 -0.56 16.07 9.29
C LEU A 61 -1.14 14.85 10.04
N ASP A 62 -0.87 14.73 11.34
CA ASP A 62 -1.26 13.58 12.13
C ASP A 62 -2.50 13.80 13.02
N ALA A 63 -3.10 14.99 13.03
CA ALA A 63 -4.23 15.31 13.92
C ALA A 63 -5.43 14.38 13.71
N ASP A 64 -5.84 14.13 12.46
CA ASP A 64 -6.93 13.23 12.13
C ASP A 64 -6.57 11.76 12.37
N LEU A 65 -5.32 11.39 12.08
CA LEU A 65 -4.76 10.08 12.39
C LEU A 65 -4.77 9.81 13.90
N ALA A 66 -4.34 10.76 14.72
CA ALA A 66 -4.34 10.64 16.18
C ALA A 66 -5.76 10.50 16.76
N ALA A 67 -6.75 11.15 16.13
CA ALA A 67 -8.14 11.10 16.57
C ALA A 67 -8.88 9.82 16.15
N ARG A 68 -8.55 9.23 15.01
CA ARG A 68 -9.32 8.13 14.38
C ARG A 68 -8.52 6.88 14.06
N GLY A 69 -7.20 6.92 14.15
CA GLY A 69 -6.35 5.76 13.93
C GLY A 69 -6.51 4.73 15.05
N LEU A 70 -6.56 3.46 14.68
CA LEU A 70 -6.61 2.36 15.63
C LEU A 70 -5.20 1.77 15.76
N THR A 71 -4.58 1.99 16.92
CA THR A 71 -3.23 1.46 17.19
C THR A 71 -3.31 -0.03 17.48
N HIS A 72 -2.49 -0.81 16.81
CA HIS A 72 -2.34 -2.24 17.00
C HIS A 72 -0.96 -2.54 17.55
N HIS A 73 -0.93 -3.39 18.55
CA HIS A 73 0.32 -3.79 19.20
C HIS A 73 0.95 -5.01 18.54
N GLY A 74 0.21 -5.70 17.67
CA GLY A 74 0.70 -6.90 17.02
C GLY A 74 -0.23 -7.44 15.95
N ILE A 75 -0.05 -8.71 15.64
CA ILE A 75 -0.93 -9.52 14.79
C ILE A 75 -1.09 -10.90 15.38
N TYR A 76 -2.14 -11.59 14.98
CA TYR A 76 -2.29 -13.03 15.21
C TYR A 76 -1.91 -13.80 13.94
N LEU A 77 -1.09 -14.85 14.10
CA LEU A 77 -0.93 -15.91 13.11
C LEU A 77 -1.75 -17.11 13.59
N GLN A 78 -2.64 -17.63 12.73
CA GLN A 78 -3.55 -18.72 13.06
C GLN A 78 -3.36 -19.88 12.07
N TYR A 79 -3.21 -21.09 12.59
CA TYR A 79 -3.10 -22.35 11.83
C TYR A 79 -3.45 -23.53 12.72
N GLU A 80 -3.92 -24.61 12.14
CA GLU A 80 -4.30 -25.86 12.83
C GLU A 80 -5.23 -25.67 14.05
N GLY A 81 -6.12 -24.64 13.99
CA GLY A 81 -7.07 -24.34 15.07
C GLY A 81 -6.46 -23.64 16.29
N GLU A 82 -5.23 -23.18 16.20
CA GLU A 82 -4.54 -22.40 17.23
C GLU A 82 -4.21 -20.99 16.74
N ARG A 83 -4.21 -20.04 17.67
CA ARG A 83 -3.95 -18.61 17.40
C ARG A 83 -2.78 -18.12 18.25
N HIS A 84 -1.74 -17.60 17.59
CA HIS A 84 -0.51 -17.13 18.20
C HIS A 84 -0.39 -15.62 18.04
N HIS A 85 -0.32 -14.89 19.15
CA HIS A 85 -0.11 -13.44 19.14
C HIS A 85 1.37 -13.09 19.02
N LEU A 86 1.71 -12.22 18.09
CA LEU A 86 3.03 -11.62 17.95
C LEU A 86 2.93 -10.16 18.40
N ASP A 87 3.39 -9.89 19.63
CA ASP A 87 3.37 -8.55 20.23
C ASP A 87 4.57 -7.75 19.71
N PHE A 88 4.32 -6.79 18.82
CA PHE A 88 5.35 -5.96 18.20
C PHE A 88 6.01 -4.99 19.18
N VAL A 89 5.27 -4.58 20.22
CA VAL A 89 5.82 -3.70 21.25
C VAL A 89 6.87 -4.45 22.06
N ASP A 90 6.55 -5.68 22.51
CA ASP A 90 7.50 -6.53 23.23
C ASP A 90 8.69 -6.97 22.36
N LEU A 91 8.46 -7.24 21.08
CA LEU A 91 9.47 -7.77 20.16
C LEU A 91 10.43 -6.70 19.62
N VAL A 92 9.90 -5.52 19.22
CA VAL A 92 10.67 -4.48 18.51
C VAL A 92 10.39 -3.04 18.95
N GLY A 93 9.56 -2.84 19.98
CA GLY A 93 9.23 -1.52 20.52
C GLY A 93 8.42 -0.63 19.57
N ARG A 94 7.66 -1.23 18.64
CA ARG A 94 6.90 -0.50 17.61
C ARG A 94 5.46 -0.94 17.57
N THR A 95 4.61 -0.10 16.98
CA THR A 95 3.19 -0.38 16.70
C THR A 95 2.90 -0.20 15.22
N VAL A 96 1.73 -0.61 14.79
CA VAL A 96 1.14 -0.22 13.51
C VAL A 96 -0.19 0.47 13.77
N THR A 97 -0.63 1.32 12.84
CA THR A 97 -1.89 2.05 12.99
C THR A 97 -2.82 1.73 11.83
N VAL A 98 -3.97 1.16 12.11
CA VAL A 98 -5.03 1.03 11.11
C VAL A 98 -5.68 2.39 10.92
N TYR A 99 -5.49 2.95 9.73
CA TYR A 99 -6.05 4.21 9.31
C TYR A 99 -6.32 4.17 7.82
N GLY A 100 -7.58 4.10 7.44
CA GLY A 100 -7.96 3.88 6.05
C GLY A 100 -7.36 4.91 5.09
N GLN A 101 -6.79 4.44 3.97
CA GLN A 101 -6.20 5.31 2.95
C GLN A 101 -7.15 6.44 2.50
N GLN A 102 -8.46 6.16 2.42
CA GLN A 102 -9.48 7.16 2.09
C GLN A 102 -9.53 8.30 3.10
N ALA A 103 -9.39 8.01 4.40
CA ALA A 103 -9.35 9.03 5.46
C ALA A 103 -8.09 9.88 5.33
N LEU A 104 -6.93 9.25 5.08
CA LEU A 104 -5.68 9.96 4.82
C LEU A 104 -5.81 10.91 3.61
N VAL A 105 -6.30 10.44 2.48
CA VAL A 105 -6.48 11.26 1.27
C VAL A 105 -7.42 12.43 1.52
N ARG A 106 -8.53 12.20 2.23
CA ARG A 106 -9.48 13.25 2.60
C ARG A 106 -8.81 14.32 3.46
N HIS A 107 -8.03 13.91 4.45
CA HIS A 107 -7.30 14.82 5.33
C HIS A 107 -6.25 15.63 4.55
N LEU A 108 -5.41 14.96 3.73
CA LEU A 108 -4.42 15.64 2.91
C LEU A 108 -5.04 16.66 1.95
N LEU A 109 -6.15 16.32 1.30
CA LEU A 109 -6.86 17.26 0.39
C LEU A 109 -7.44 18.44 1.16
N ALA A 110 -8.06 18.23 2.31
CA ALA A 110 -8.60 19.31 3.13
C ALA A 110 -7.50 20.29 3.56
N GLU A 111 -6.32 19.81 3.92
CA GLU A 111 -5.19 20.65 4.25
C GLU A 111 -4.63 21.39 3.03
N HIS A 112 -4.60 20.77 1.85
CA HIS A 112 -4.24 21.45 0.60
C HIS A 112 -5.23 22.58 0.27
N ASP A 113 -6.54 22.36 0.44
CA ASP A 113 -7.56 23.38 0.24
C ASP A 113 -7.36 24.57 1.19
N ARG A 114 -7.16 24.27 2.47
CA ARG A 114 -6.90 25.31 3.50
C ARG A 114 -5.68 26.15 3.17
N LEU A 115 -4.68 25.55 2.53
CA LEU A 115 -3.43 26.20 2.17
C LEU A 115 -3.45 26.82 0.76
N GLY A 116 -4.52 26.66 -0.03
CA GLY A 116 -4.65 27.19 -1.38
C GLY A 116 -3.64 26.59 -2.36
N SER A 117 -3.41 25.26 -2.31
CA SER A 117 -2.53 24.56 -3.24
C SER A 117 -3.16 24.47 -4.65
N ASP A 118 -2.35 24.53 -5.71
CA ASP A 118 -2.83 24.33 -7.09
C ASP A 118 -2.96 22.83 -7.38
N ILE A 119 -4.16 22.30 -7.19
CA ILE A 119 -4.54 20.94 -7.53
C ILE A 119 -5.67 21.00 -8.55
N ARG A 120 -5.46 20.40 -9.71
CA ARG A 120 -6.40 20.40 -10.82
C ARG A 120 -6.91 18.99 -11.06
N PHE A 121 -8.21 18.81 -10.92
CA PHE A 121 -8.92 17.56 -11.20
C PHE A 121 -9.47 17.55 -12.61
N GLU A 122 -9.83 16.36 -13.10
CA GLU A 122 -10.40 16.12 -14.44
C GLU A 122 -9.49 16.60 -15.58
N VAL A 123 -8.15 16.55 -15.35
CA VAL A 123 -7.14 16.88 -16.33
C VAL A 123 -6.77 15.64 -17.14
N GLU A 124 -7.43 15.49 -18.29
CA GLU A 124 -7.21 14.34 -19.17
C GLU A 124 -6.02 14.54 -20.13
N GLY A 125 -5.50 13.45 -20.67
CA GLY A 125 -4.47 13.47 -21.72
C GLY A 125 -3.12 14.04 -21.27
N VAL A 126 -2.80 13.99 -19.98
CA VAL A 126 -1.50 14.43 -19.48
C VAL A 126 -0.38 13.62 -20.12
N ALA A 127 0.62 14.30 -20.67
CA ALA A 127 1.81 13.67 -21.25
C ALA A 127 3.07 14.46 -20.88
N PRO A 128 4.11 13.79 -20.33
CA PRO A 128 5.41 14.42 -20.09
C PRO A 128 6.26 14.48 -21.37
N HIS A 129 6.95 15.61 -21.54
CA HIS A 129 7.80 15.88 -22.68
C HIS A 129 9.15 16.44 -22.25
N ALA A 130 10.18 16.28 -23.10
CA ALA A 130 11.54 16.81 -22.92
C ALA A 130 12.13 16.50 -21.53
N ILE A 131 11.78 15.33 -20.97
CA ILE A 131 12.20 14.89 -19.63
C ILE A 131 13.70 14.63 -19.49
N ASP A 132 14.38 14.50 -20.59
CA ASP A 132 15.85 14.33 -20.72
C ASP A 132 16.60 15.66 -20.87
N THR A 133 15.91 16.79 -20.82
CA THR A 133 16.45 18.15 -20.93
C THR A 133 16.28 18.94 -19.63
N ASP A 134 16.87 20.14 -19.59
CA ASP A 134 16.71 21.05 -18.44
C ASP A 134 15.37 21.84 -18.45
N ALA A 135 14.51 21.59 -19.45
CA ALA A 135 13.23 22.28 -19.62
C ALA A 135 12.06 21.31 -19.90
N PRO A 136 11.80 20.36 -18.99
CA PRO A 136 10.67 19.46 -19.15
C PRO A 136 9.34 20.21 -19.06
N TYR A 137 8.31 19.64 -19.65
CA TYR A 137 6.96 20.19 -19.58
C TYR A 137 5.91 19.09 -19.69
N LEU A 138 4.69 19.40 -19.22
CA LEU A 138 3.51 18.57 -19.43
C LEU A 138 2.58 19.25 -20.45
N THR A 139 1.95 18.44 -21.28
CA THR A 139 0.75 18.83 -22.05
C THR A 139 -0.46 18.08 -21.51
N HIS A 140 -1.68 18.63 -21.72
CA HIS A 140 -2.93 17.94 -21.41
C HIS A 140 -4.05 18.37 -22.37
N SER A 141 -5.20 17.68 -22.33
CA SER A 141 -6.37 18.02 -23.14
C SER A 141 -6.84 19.45 -22.81
N GLY A 142 -6.77 20.35 -23.78
CA GLY A 142 -7.08 21.77 -23.61
C GLY A 142 -5.97 22.69 -24.12
N GLU A 143 -4.94 22.12 -24.78
CA GLU A 143 -3.80 22.82 -25.38
C GLU A 143 -2.95 23.61 -24.37
N GLU A 144 -3.21 23.46 -23.08
CA GLU A 144 -2.39 24.10 -22.04
C GLU A 144 -1.09 23.35 -21.81
N ARG A 145 -0.02 24.12 -21.65
CA ARG A 145 1.30 23.62 -21.33
C ARG A 145 1.71 24.04 -19.92
N VAL A 146 2.26 23.09 -19.15
CA VAL A 146 2.87 23.32 -17.84
C VAL A 146 4.37 23.13 -17.96
N ASP A 147 5.12 24.22 -18.01
CA ASP A 147 6.58 24.18 -17.93
C ASP A 147 7.02 23.97 -16.50
N CYS A 148 8.02 23.12 -16.29
CA CYS A 148 8.53 22.82 -14.95
C CYS A 148 10.04 22.53 -14.98
N ASP A 149 10.65 22.37 -13.81
CA ASP A 149 12.04 21.96 -13.68
C ASP A 149 12.13 20.45 -13.45
N ILE A 150 11.12 19.86 -12.78
CA ILE A 150 11.01 18.44 -12.45
C ILE A 150 9.56 17.97 -12.68
N VAL A 151 9.42 16.75 -13.19
CA VAL A 151 8.15 16.01 -13.27
C VAL A 151 8.17 14.86 -12.28
N VAL A 152 7.09 14.68 -11.52
CA VAL A 152 6.92 13.51 -10.63
C VAL A 152 5.67 12.74 -11.02
N GLY A 153 5.85 11.46 -11.40
CA GLY A 153 4.78 10.52 -11.65
C GLY A 153 4.35 9.82 -10.35
N ALA A 154 3.19 10.20 -9.82
CA ALA A 154 2.48 9.58 -8.70
C ALA A 154 1.10 9.07 -9.16
N ASP A 155 0.98 8.71 -10.44
CA ASP A 155 -0.22 8.43 -11.21
C ASP A 155 -0.64 6.95 -11.21
N GLY A 156 -0.01 6.16 -10.36
CA GLY A 156 -0.36 4.76 -10.16
C GLY A 156 0.11 3.83 -11.28
N TYR A 157 -0.32 2.58 -11.19
CA TYR A 157 0.17 1.53 -12.10
C TYR A 157 -0.21 1.76 -13.57
N HIS A 158 -1.39 2.31 -13.81
CA HIS A 158 -1.90 2.59 -15.16
C HIS A 158 -1.61 4.02 -15.64
N GLY A 159 -0.75 4.73 -14.92
CA GLY A 159 -0.38 6.09 -15.24
C GLY A 159 0.47 6.24 -16.50
N VAL A 160 0.65 7.47 -16.94
CA VAL A 160 1.38 7.84 -18.15
C VAL A 160 2.88 8.05 -17.91
N SER A 161 3.27 8.24 -16.64
CA SER A 161 4.64 8.63 -16.27
C SER A 161 5.65 7.53 -16.51
N ARG A 162 5.35 6.29 -16.08
CA ARG A 162 6.28 5.16 -16.28
C ARG A 162 6.51 4.85 -17.77
N PRO A 163 5.49 4.75 -18.63
CA PRO A 163 5.70 4.53 -20.05
C PRO A 163 6.53 5.61 -20.77
N ALA A 164 6.61 6.82 -20.19
CA ALA A 164 7.43 7.90 -20.73
C ALA A 164 8.94 7.70 -20.49
N ILE A 165 9.35 6.77 -19.63
CA ILE A 165 10.75 6.43 -19.39
C ILE A 165 11.26 5.46 -20.49
N PRO A 166 12.20 5.85 -21.34
CA PRO A 166 12.71 4.99 -22.40
C PRO A 166 13.35 3.71 -21.86
N GLY A 167 12.95 2.55 -22.40
CA GLY A 167 13.52 1.26 -22.05
C GLY A 167 13.28 0.78 -20.62
N VAL A 168 12.38 1.41 -19.87
CA VAL A 168 12.01 0.92 -18.53
C VAL A 168 11.43 -0.50 -18.64
N GLN A 169 11.96 -1.40 -17.82
CA GLN A 169 11.45 -2.77 -17.74
C GLN A 169 10.52 -2.90 -16.55
N ALA A 170 9.46 -3.69 -16.72
CA ALA A 170 8.57 -4.12 -15.66
C ALA A 170 9.01 -5.51 -15.18
N LEU A 171 9.48 -5.59 -13.93
CA LEU A 171 9.75 -6.86 -13.28
C LEU A 171 8.48 -7.28 -12.55
N GLU A 172 7.76 -8.25 -13.11
CA GLU A 172 6.40 -8.60 -12.66
C GLU A 172 6.27 -10.06 -12.24
N ARG A 173 5.40 -10.30 -11.28
CA ARG A 173 4.95 -11.62 -10.87
C ARG A 173 3.46 -11.59 -10.58
N SER A 174 2.70 -12.46 -11.22
CA SER A 174 1.31 -12.76 -10.88
C SER A 174 1.24 -13.94 -9.91
N TYR A 175 0.28 -13.91 -9.01
CA TYR A 175 0.04 -15.00 -8.07
C TYR A 175 -1.18 -15.82 -8.53
N PRO A 176 -1.21 -17.14 -8.26
CA PRO A 176 -2.28 -18.03 -8.71
C PRO A 176 -3.54 -17.96 -7.83
N TYR A 177 -3.72 -16.87 -7.10
CA TYR A 177 -4.86 -16.62 -6.22
C TYR A 177 -5.20 -15.13 -6.18
N ALA A 178 -6.41 -14.84 -5.75
CA ALA A 178 -6.94 -13.50 -5.54
C ALA A 178 -7.49 -13.38 -4.11
N TRP A 179 -7.80 -12.18 -3.70
CA TRP A 179 -8.53 -11.91 -2.47
C TRP A 179 -9.95 -11.44 -2.76
N LEU A 180 -10.94 -12.14 -2.18
CA LEU A 180 -12.27 -11.60 -1.96
C LEU A 180 -12.19 -10.71 -0.72
N GLY A 181 -12.26 -9.40 -0.92
CA GLY A 181 -12.32 -8.40 0.14
C GLY A 181 -13.77 -8.10 0.50
N ILE A 182 -14.07 -8.05 1.80
CA ILE A 182 -15.40 -7.87 2.35
C ILE A 182 -15.38 -6.73 3.37
N LEU A 183 -16.36 -5.82 3.31
CA LEU A 183 -16.70 -4.93 4.42
C LEU A 183 -18.01 -5.36 5.01
N ALA A 184 -18.09 -5.40 6.34
CA ALA A 184 -19.29 -5.77 7.06
C ALA A 184 -19.56 -4.77 8.21
N ASP A 185 -20.80 -4.34 8.34
CA ASP A 185 -21.29 -3.50 9.45
C ASP A 185 -21.40 -4.36 10.70
N VAL A 186 -20.27 -4.57 11.33
CA VAL A 186 -20.13 -5.29 12.60
C VAL A 186 -18.81 -4.90 13.25
N ALA A 187 -18.84 -4.72 14.56
CA ALA A 187 -17.63 -4.45 15.33
C ALA A 187 -16.58 -5.58 15.14
N PRO A 188 -15.29 -5.24 15.07
CA PRO A 188 -14.22 -6.24 14.98
C PRO A 188 -14.30 -7.24 16.14
N SER A 189 -14.05 -8.52 15.81
CA SER A 189 -14.11 -9.63 16.78
C SER A 189 -12.82 -9.79 17.61
N THR A 190 -11.78 -9.04 17.29
CA THR A 190 -10.49 -8.99 18.00
C THR A 190 -9.88 -7.59 17.90
N ASP A 191 -8.98 -7.26 18.82
CA ASP A 191 -8.29 -5.97 18.87
C ASP A 191 -7.14 -5.87 17.85
N ASP A 192 -6.55 -7.01 17.43
CA ASP A 192 -5.48 -7.08 16.44
C ASP A 192 -5.89 -7.91 15.21
N LEU A 193 -5.16 -7.75 14.11
CA LEU A 193 -5.40 -8.48 12.87
C LEU A 193 -5.15 -9.98 13.03
N ILE A 194 -5.99 -10.82 12.41
CA ILE A 194 -5.78 -12.26 12.32
C ILE A 194 -5.41 -12.62 10.89
N TYR A 195 -4.31 -13.32 10.73
CA TYR A 195 -3.87 -13.96 9.49
C TYR A 195 -3.95 -15.47 9.66
N ALA A 196 -4.85 -16.13 8.95
CA ALA A 196 -5.11 -17.55 9.09
C ALA A 196 -4.69 -18.33 7.84
N LEU A 197 -3.83 -19.36 8.02
CA LEU A 197 -3.64 -20.45 7.07
C LEU A 197 -4.61 -21.57 7.41
N HIS A 198 -5.48 -21.94 6.48
CA HIS A 198 -6.40 -23.06 6.59
C HIS A 198 -6.29 -23.95 5.34
N PRO A 199 -6.55 -25.27 5.41
CA PRO A 199 -6.55 -26.14 4.22
C PRO A 199 -7.43 -25.64 3.07
N ASP A 200 -8.56 -24.96 3.39
CA ASP A 200 -9.47 -24.35 2.42
C ASP A 200 -9.02 -22.96 1.93
N GLY A 201 -7.82 -22.53 2.28
CA GLY A 201 -7.22 -21.26 1.85
C GLY A 201 -7.09 -20.22 2.96
N PHE A 202 -6.39 -19.18 2.65
CA PHE A 202 -6.16 -18.03 3.53
C PHE A 202 -7.46 -17.34 3.94
N ALA A 203 -7.49 -16.84 5.16
CA ALA A 203 -8.47 -15.84 5.60
C ALA A 203 -7.80 -14.78 6.48
N MET A 204 -8.36 -13.57 6.47
CA MET A 204 -7.90 -12.50 7.33
C MET A 204 -9.08 -11.74 7.94
N HIS A 205 -8.96 -11.43 9.23
CA HIS A 205 -9.83 -10.49 9.92
C HIS A 205 -9.04 -9.22 10.26
N SER A 206 -9.62 -8.08 9.98
CA SER A 206 -9.10 -6.78 10.41
C SER A 206 -10.24 -5.81 10.68
N MET A 207 -9.91 -4.67 11.28
CA MET A 207 -10.85 -3.59 11.51
C MET A 207 -10.76 -2.53 10.42
N ARG A 208 -11.86 -1.85 10.19
CA ARG A 208 -11.95 -0.64 9.37
C ARG A 208 -12.25 0.59 10.24
N SER A 209 -13.11 0.41 11.22
CA SER A 209 -13.46 1.33 12.28
C SER A 209 -13.91 0.52 13.52
N PRO A 210 -14.23 1.14 14.65
CA PRO A 210 -14.81 0.41 15.78
C PRO A 210 -16.13 -0.32 15.46
N GLU A 211 -16.84 0.09 14.42
CA GLU A 211 -18.16 -0.47 14.03
C GLU A 211 -18.09 -1.33 12.76
N VAL A 212 -16.97 -1.30 12.00
CA VAL A 212 -16.87 -1.95 10.69
C VAL A 212 -15.68 -2.89 10.66
N SER A 213 -15.94 -4.15 10.36
CA SER A 213 -14.92 -5.17 10.10
C SER A 213 -14.54 -5.22 8.61
N ARG A 214 -13.26 -5.48 8.35
CA ARG A 214 -12.74 -5.76 7.03
C ARG A 214 -12.15 -7.16 7.00
N LEU A 215 -12.66 -7.98 6.09
CA LEU A 215 -12.37 -9.40 6.02
C LEU A 215 -11.85 -9.76 4.63
N TYR A 216 -11.07 -10.83 4.54
CA TYR A 216 -10.56 -11.33 3.27
C TYR A 216 -10.57 -12.86 3.23
N LEU A 217 -10.88 -13.39 2.06
CA LEU A 217 -10.77 -14.81 1.74
C LEU A 217 -9.88 -14.99 0.52
N GLN A 218 -9.03 -16.01 0.54
CA GLN A 218 -8.38 -16.50 -0.68
C GLN A 218 -9.43 -17.12 -1.59
N VAL A 219 -9.44 -16.70 -2.85
CA VAL A 219 -10.28 -17.22 -3.93
C VAL A 219 -9.41 -17.43 -5.18
N ASP A 220 -9.92 -18.15 -6.18
CA ASP A 220 -9.23 -18.31 -7.44
C ASP A 220 -9.36 -17.04 -8.31
N PRO A 221 -8.35 -16.68 -9.12
CA PRO A 221 -8.35 -15.43 -9.87
C PRO A 221 -9.49 -15.31 -10.90
N GLY A 222 -10.10 -16.43 -11.32
CA GLY A 222 -11.21 -16.47 -12.27
C GLY A 222 -12.60 -16.42 -11.64
N GLU A 223 -12.70 -16.42 -10.30
CA GLU A 223 -13.99 -16.35 -9.61
C GLU A 223 -14.60 -14.95 -9.72
N SER A 224 -15.94 -14.89 -9.74
CA SER A 224 -16.74 -13.66 -9.71
C SER A 224 -17.25 -13.38 -8.29
N VAL A 225 -17.53 -12.11 -8.00
CA VAL A 225 -18.22 -11.72 -6.76
C VAL A 225 -19.60 -12.38 -6.65
N ASP A 226 -20.27 -12.65 -7.79
CA ASP A 226 -21.56 -13.30 -7.83
C ASP A 226 -21.51 -14.79 -7.40
N ASP A 227 -20.34 -15.41 -7.47
CA ASP A 227 -20.13 -16.79 -6.97
C ASP A 227 -20.09 -16.86 -5.44
N TRP A 228 -20.09 -15.70 -4.75
CA TRP A 228 -19.92 -15.56 -3.32
C TRP A 228 -21.11 -14.84 -2.67
N PRO A 229 -22.28 -15.53 -2.51
CA PRO A 229 -23.39 -15.00 -1.69
C PRO A 229 -22.95 -14.87 -0.24
N ASP A 230 -23.64 -14.02 0.52
CA ASP A 230 -23.24 -13.64 1.89
C ASP A 230 -23.15 -14.85 2.83
N GLU A 231 -24.05 -15.81 2.71
CA GLU A 231 -24.04 -17.05 3.49
C GLU A 231 -22.76 -17.87 3.26
N ARG A 232 -22.35 -18.02 1.99
CA ARG A 232 -21.09 -18.71 1.62
C ARG A 232 -19.86 -17.99 2.17
N ILE A 233 -19.89 -16.66 2.17
CA ILE A 233 -18.81 -15.84 2.70
C ILE A 233 -18.67 -16.09 4.21
N TRP A 234 -19.75 -15.99 4.96
CA TRP A 234 -19.72 -16.20 6.40
C TRP A 234 -19.31 -17.63 6.77
N GLU A 235 -19.88 -18.64 6.09
CA GLU A 235 -19.48 -20.04 6.28
C GLU A 235 -17.97 -20.22 6.06
N ALA A 236 -17.39 -19.70 4.98
CA ALA A 236 -15.97 -19.79 4.69
C ALA A 236 -15.11 -19.04 5.72
N LEU A 237 -15.55 -17.85 6.17
CA LEU A 237 -14.87 -17.08 7.21
C LEU A 237 -14.89 -17.80 8.55
N GLN A 238 -16.06 -18.34 8.98
CA GLN A 238 -16.17 -19.12 10.21
C GLN A 238 -15.28 -20.38 10.17
N THR A 239 -15.28 -21.08 9.05
CA THR A 239 -14.44 -22.28 8.85
C THR A 239 -12.94 -21.96 8.96
N ARG A 240 -12.49 -20.87 8.35
CA ARG A 240 -11.05 -20.56 8.25
C ARG A 240 -10.51 -19.76 9.44
N LEU A 241 -11.37 -18.95 10.10
CA LEU A 241 -10.98 -18.11 11.25
C LEU A 241 -11.44 -18.69 12.60
N GLY A 242 -12.41 -19.61 12.63
CA GLY A 242 -12.90 -20.21 13.87
C GLY A 242 -11.81 -21.01 14.58
N ILE A 243 -11.82 -20.95 15.91
CA ILE A 243 -11.00 -21.78 16.80
C ILE A 243 -11.86 -22.25 17.98
N PRO A 244 -11.48 -23.31 18.71
CA PRO A 244 -12.24 -23.76 19.87
C PRO A 244 -12.49 -22.64 20.87
N GLY A 245 -13.78 -22.41 21.17
CA GLY A 245 -14.22 -21.40 22.14
C GLY A 245 -14.28 -19.95 21.61
N TRP A 246 -14.03 -19.72 20.32
CA TRP A 246 -14.18 -18.42 19.69
C TRP A 246 -14.80 -18.53 18.29
N THR A 247 -15.69 -17.61 17.98
CA THR A 247 -16.34 -17.48 16.67
C THR A 247 -16.27 -16.03 16.19
N LEU A 248 -16.22 -15.86 14.86
CA LEU A 248 -16.31 -14.54 14.25
C LEU A 248 -17.72 -13.98 14.40
N THR A 249 -17.85 -12.70 14.77
CA THR A 249 -19.15 -12.01 14.80
C THR A 249 -19.55 -11.64 13.38
N GLU A 250 -20.74 -12.06 12.97
CA GLU A 250 -21.32 -11.77 11.65
C GLU A 250 -22.12 -10.47 11.67
N GLY A 251 -22.21 -9.80 10.52
CA GLY A 251 -22.99 -8.60 10.32
C GLY A 251 -23.42 -8.42 8.86
N THR A 252 -24.02 -7.30 8.53
CA THR A 252 -24.45 -7.01 7.16
C THR A 252 -23.24 -6.72 6.29
N ILE A 253 -23.06 -7.50 5.21
CA ILE A 253 -22.02 -7.23 4.21
C ILE A 253 -22.44 -6.03 3.36
N THR A 254 -21.61 -4.99 3.34
CA THR A 254 -21.90 -3.72 2.65
C THR A 254 -21.10 -3.55 1.35
N GLU A 255 -19.95 -4.22 1.24
CA GLU A 255 -19.10 -4.17 0.04
C GLU A 255 -18.38 -5.50 -0.16
N LYS A 256 -18.29 -5.93 -1.43
CA LYS A 256 -17.52 -7.11 -1.86
C LYS A 256 -16.71 -6.77 -3.11
N SER A 257 -15.46 -7.23 -3.18
CA SER A 257 -14.63 -7.08 -4.37
C SER A 257 -13.58 -8.16 -4.47
N ILE A 258 -13.27 -8.63 -5.68
CA ILE A 258 -12.17 -9.57 -5.94
C ILE A 258 -10.98 -8.80 -6.50
N THR A 259 -9.83 -8.98 -5.89
CA THR A 259 -8.58 -8.32 -6.28
C THR A 259 -7.52 -9.37 -6.58
N PRO A 260 -7.10 -9.54 -7.85
CA PRO A 260 -5.97 -10.36 -8.22
C PRO A 260 -4.67 -9.86 -7.58
N MET A 261 -3.82 -10.79 -7.18
CA MET A 261 -2.54 -10.46 -6.56
C MET A 261 -1.42 -10.39 -7.59
N ARG A 262 -0.59 -9.36 -7.48
CA ARG A 262 0.63 -9.20 -8.27
C ARG A 262 1.72 -8.46 -7.51
N SER A 263 2.94 -8.72 -7.89
CA SER A 263 4.12 -7.91 -7.62
C SER A 263 4.57 -7.22 -8.90
N PHE A 264 5.05 -6.00 -8.77
CA PHE A 264 5.63 -5.24 -9.87
C PHE A 264 6.71 -4.30 -9.32
N VAL A 265 7.83 -4.20 -10.02
CA VAL A 265 8.87 -3.19 -9.75
C VAL A 265 9.40 -2.69 -11.09
N ALA A 266 9.43 -1.39 -11.31
CA ALA A 266 10.10 -0.77 -12.44
C ALA A 266 11.63 -0.91 -12.29
N SER A 267 12.35 -1.15 -13.39
CA SER A 267 13.83 -1.29 -13.37
C SER A 267 14.54 0.00 -12.96
N THR A 268 13.88 1.14 -13.08
CA THR A 268 14.33 2.46 -12.60
C THR A 268 13.12 3.29 -12.17
N LEU A 269 13.33 4.20 -11.22
CA LEU A 269 12.32 5.17 -10.79
C LEU A 269 12.65 6.59 -11.28
N GLU A 270 13.60 6.74 -12.20
CA GLU A 270 13.97 8.04 -12.73
C GLU A 270 14.47 7.96 -14.17
N HIS A 271 14.25 9.04 -14.91
CA HIS A 271 14.89 9.30 -16.19
C HIS A 271 14.95 10.82 -16.42
N GLY A 272 16.17 11.37 -16.51
CA GLY A 272 16.39 12.80 -16.67
C GLY A 272 15.72 13.62 -15.56
N ARG A 273 14.66 14.34 -15.90
CA ARG A 273 13.87 15.17 -14.98
C ARG A 273 12.54 14.53 -14.54
N LEU A 274 12.28 13.29 -14.90
CA LEU A 274 11.10 12.54 -14.48
C LEU A 274 11.45 11.54 -13.38
N PHE A 275 10.70 11.57 -12.28
CA PHE A 275 10.80 10.66 -11.14
C PHE A 275 9.47 9.95 -10.88
N LEU A 276 9.50 8.67 -10.50
CA LEU A 276 8.31 7.88 -10.16
C LEU A 276 8.24 7.66 -8.66
N ALA A 277 7.02 7.65 -8.11
CA ALA A 277 6.75 7.32 -6.70
C ALA A 277 5.46 6.50 -6.54
N GLY A 278 5.45 5.60 -5.57
CA GLY A 278 4.30 4.73 -5.27
C GLY A 278 3.98 3.74 -6.39
N ASP A 279 2.68 3.49 -6.62
CA ASP A 279 2.21 2.48 -7.58
C ASP A 279 2.64 2.76 -9.04
N ALA A 280 3.13 3.94 -9.36
CA ALA A 280 3.75 4.24 -10.65
C ALA A 280 5.07 3.47 -10.83
N GLY A 281 5.81 3.26 -9.75
CA GLY A 281 7.10 2.57 -9.74
C GLY A 281 7.05 1.11 -9.26
N HIS A 282 6.10 0.75 -8.39
CA HIS A 282 6.05 -0.60 -7.80
C HIS A 282 4.70 -0.95 -7.19
N ILE A 283 4.37 -2.23 -7.21
CA ILE A 283 3.20 -2.83 -6.53
C ILE A 283 3.68 -4.03 -5.72
N VAL A 284 3.10 -4.24 -4.55
CA VAL A 284 3.32 -5.40 -3.67
C VAL A 284 2.02 -6.15 -3.43
N PRO A 285 2.07 -7.47 -3.17
CA PRO A 285 0.88 -8.18 -2.70
C PRO A 285 0.40 -7.56 -1.38
N PRO A 286 -0.91 -7.51 -1.14
CA PRO A 286 -1.48 -6.78 0.00
C PRO A 286 -1.21 -7.43 1.35
N THR A 287 -0.79 -8.70 1.39
CA THR A 287 -0.60 -9.50 2.62
C THR A 287 0.31 -8.82 3.64
N GLY A 288 1.37 -8.15 3.20
CA GLY A 288 2.29 -7.44 4.09
C GLY A 288 1.86 -6.01 4.47
N ALA A 289 0.72 -5.52 3.98
CA ALA A 289 0.23 -4.15 4.18
C ALA A 289 1.24 -3.04 3.78
N LYS A 290 2.05 -3.26 2.73
CA LYS A 290 3.21 -2.41 2.38
C LYS A 290 2.97 -1.32 1.33
N GLY A 291 1.89 -1.41 0.52
CA GLY A 291 1.71 -0.53 -0.64
C GLY A 291 1.71 0.97 -0.29
N LEU A 292 0.83 1.38 0.64
CA LEU A 292 0.73 2.77 1.09
C LEU A 292 2.03 3.23 1.78
N ASN A 293 2.62 2.39 2.61
CA ASN A 293 3.86 2.69 3.34
C ASN A 293 5.06 2.87 2.40
N SER A 294 5.15 2.06 1.33
CA SER A 294 6.15 2.25 0.27
C SER A 294 5.98 3.58 -0.45
N ALA A 295 4.74 3.94 -0.77
CA ALA A 295 4.46 5.23 -1.41
C ALA A 295 4.83 6.42 -0.51
N ILE A 296 4.56 6.34 0.80
CA ILE A 296 4.95 7.36 1.79
C ILE A 296 6.49 7.43 1.90
N ALA A 297 7.17 6.29 1.95
CA ALA A 297 8.64 6.24 2.00
C ALA A 297 9.29 6.87 0.75
N ASP A 298 8.76 6.55 -0.44
CA ASP A 298 9.25 7.14 -1.69
C ASP A 298 9.14 8.66 -1.66
N VAL A 299 7.96 9.20 -1.32
CA VAL A 299 7.76 10.65 -1.34
C VAL A 299 8.46 11.36 -0.20
N ALA A 300 8.71 10.71 0.92
CA ALA A 300 9.54 11.24 1.99
C ALA A 300 11.01 11.36 1.54
N LEU A 301 11.53 10.34 0.84
CA LEU A 301 12.88 10.35 0.26
C LEU A 301 12.97 11.35 -0.90
N LEU A 302 12.05 11.28 -1.87
CA LEU A 302 12.03 12.16 -3.03
C LEU A 302 11.83 13.63 -2.62
N GLY A 303 10.93 13.89 -1.69
CA GLY A 303 10.67 15.24 -1.19
C GLY A 303 11.91 15.87 -0.56
N ARG A 304 12.63 15.13 0.33
CA ARG A 304 13.91 15.59 0.87
C ARG A 304 14.94 15.84 -0.22
N SER A 305 14.99 14.97 -1.23
CA SER A 305 15.90 15.08 -2.36
C SER A 305 15.62 16.32 -3.22
N LEU A 306 14.34 16.60 -3.50
CA LEU A 306 13.91 17.78 -4.25
C LEU A 306 14.15 19.08 -3.48
N VAL A 307 13.89 19.08 -2.18
CA VAL A 307 14.19 20.25 -1.33
C VAL A 307 15.69 20.57 -1.35
N ALA A 308 16.56 19.56 -1.23
CA ALA A 308 18.01 19.74 -1.34
C ALA A 308 18.42 20.23 -2.73
N HIS A 309 17.83 19.66 -3.80
CA HIS A 309 18.09 20.07 -5.18
C HIS A 309 17.80 21.54 -5.41
N PHE A 310 16.63 22.04 -4.99
CA PHE A 310 16.27 23.45 -5.12
C PHE A 310 17.07 24.39 -4.19
N ALA A 311 17.75 23.83 -3.18
CA ALA A 311 18.75 24.53 -2.37
C ALA A 311 20.18 24.45 -2.97
N GLY A 312 20.37 23.78 -4.13
CA GLY A 312 21.64 23.69 -4.84
C GLY A 312 22.46 22.41 -4.58
N ASP A 313 21.86 21.40 -3.90
CA ASP A 313 22.52 20.10 -3.65
C ASP A 313 21.79 18.95 -4.33
N ASP A 314 22.41 18.38 -5.37
CA ASP A 314 21.88 17.27 -6.17
C ASP A 314 22.22 15.87 -5.61
N ALA A 315 23.00 15.77 -4.55
CA ALA A 315 23.57 14.50 -4.10
C ALA A 315 22.50 13.47 -3.72
N LEU A 316 21.42 13.91 -3.08
CA LEU A 316 20.30 13.04 -2.70
C LEU A 316 19.45 12.67 -3.90
N LEU A 317 19.17 13.62 -4.79
CA LEU A 317 18.33 13.38 -5.96
C LEU A 317 18.96 12.35 -6.90
N LYS A 318 20.26 12.41 -7.14
CA LYS A 318 21.02 11.42 -7.93
C LYS A 318 21.04 10.02 -7.34
N ARG A 319 20.65 9.85 -6.08
CA ARG A 319 20.59 8.55 -5.38
C ARG A 319 19.18 8.05 -5.19
N TYR A 320 18.18 8.85 -5.53
CA TYR A 320 16.79 8.55 -5.23
C TYR A 320 16.36 7.17 -5.74
N SER A 321 16.46 6.92 -7.04
CA SER A 321 16.03 5.66 -7.65
C SER A 321 16.74 4.45 -7.03
N GLY A 322 18.05 4.51 -6.84
CA GLY A 322 18.82 3.43 -6.23
C GLY A 322 18.40 3.16 -4.78
N ALA A 323 18.21 4.21 -3.98
CA ALA A 323 17.82 4.07 -2.56
C ALA A 323 16.37 3.55 -2.40
N ALA A 324 15.43 4.11 -3.18
CA ALA A 324 14.04 3.68 -3.17
C ALA A 324 13.89 2.22 -3.64
N LEU A 325 14.57 1.82 -4.72
CA LEU A 325 14.57 0.44 -5.21
C LEU A 325 15.21 -0.54 -4.23
N ALA A 326 16.32 -0.16 -3.57
CA ALA A 326 16.95 -1.00 -2.55
C ALA A 326 16.02 -1.28 -1.36
N ARG A 327 15.23 -0.29 -0.93
CA ARG A 327 14.17 -0.48 0.07
C ARG A 327 13.04 -1.33 -0.50
N GLN A 328 12.59 -1.02 -1.71
CA GLN A 328 11.45 -1.70 -2.33
C GLN A 328 11.68 -3.20 -2.51
N TRP A 329 12.88 -3.64 -2.83
CA TRP A 329 13.19 -5.07 -2.93
C TRP A 329 13.11 -5.81 -1.60
N LYS A 330 13.45 -5.15 -0.47
CA LYS A 330 13.22 -5.73 0.87
C LYS A 330 11.73 -5.86 1.16
N VAL A 331 10.95 -4.84 0.80
CA VAL A 331 9.49 -4.84 0.94
C VAL A 331 8.84 -5.93 0.06
N GLN A 332 9.33 -6.11 -1.18
CA GLN A 332 8.87 -7.20 -2.07
C GLN A 332 9.15 -8.57 -1.47
N GLN A 333 10.37 -8.78 -0.97
CA GLN A 333 10.75 -10.04 -0.34
C GLN A 333 9.84 -10.37 0.85
N PHE A 334 9.61 -9.42 1.74
CA PHE A 334 8.73 -9.60 2.89
C PHE A 334 7.28 -9.88 2.49
N SER A 335 6.72 -9.07 1.59
CA SER A 335 5.34 -9.22 1.15
C SER A 335 5.11 -10.55 0.42
N GLN A 336 6.08 -10.97 -0.41
CA GLN A 336 6.05 -12.28 -1.08
C GLN A 336 6.13 -13.43 -0.06
N TRP A 337 7.06 -13.33 0.89
CA TRP A 337 7.24 -14.36 1.94
C TRP A 337 5.96 -14.53 2.77
N MET A 338 5.35 -13.45 3.26
CA MET A 338 4.08 -13.50 3.97
C MET A 338 2.96 -14.11 3.11
N THR A 339 2.92 -13.75 1.84
CA THR A 339 1.91 -14.25 0.91
C THR A 339 2.07 -15.77 0.71
N GLU A 340 3.27 -16.25 0.42
CA GLU A 340 3.54 -17.69 0.20
C GLU A 340 3.37 -18.52 1.48
N MET A 341 3.70 -17.98 2.64
CA MET A 341 3.52 -18.65 3.93
C MET A 341 2.03 -18.89 4.27
N LEU A 342 1.14 -18.00 3.83
CA LEU A 342 -0.25 -17.97 4.28
C LEU A 342 -1.28 -18.43 3.24
N HIS A 343 -0.91 -18.57 1.95
CA HIS A 343 -1.86 -18.94 0.89
C HIS A 343 -1.68 -20.38 0.43
N VAL A 344 -2.78 -21.09 0.28
CA VAL A 344 -2.78 -22.46 -0.24
C VAL A 344 -2.55 -22.47 -1.75
N HIS A 345 -1.68 -23.33 -2.21
CA HIS A 345 -1.28 -23.47 -3.62
C HIS A 345 -2.12 -24.53 -4.34
N ARG A 346 -3.34 -24.15 -4.76
CA ARG A 346 -4.29 -25.04 -5.45
C ARG A 346 -3.88 -25.35 -6.89
N GLU A 347 -3.07 -24.48 -7.48
CA GLU A 347 -2.57 -24.61 -8.85
C GLU A 347 -1.59 -25.77 -9.06
N VAL A 348 -1.03 -26.32 -7.98
CA VAL A 348 -0.13 -27.47 -8.06
C VAL A 348 -0.95 -28.73 -8.33
N PRO A 349 -0.79 -29.40 -9.50
CA PRO A 349 -1.67 -30.50 -9.88
C PRO A 349 -1.49 -31.76 -9.02
N ASP A 350 -0.25 -32.05 -8.62
CA ASP A 350 0.10 -33.24 -7.85
C ASP A 350 -0.30 -33.08 -6.38
N GLU A 351 -1.08 -34.03 -5.88
CA GLU A 351 -1.59 -34.04 -4.50
C GLU A 351 -0.45 -34.16 -3.46
N ALA A 352 0.55 -35.00 -3.72
CA ALA A 352 1.69 -35.16 -2.81
C ALA A 352 2.52 -33.87 -2.75
N ALA A 353 2.69 -33.17 -3.88
CA ALA A 353 3.39 -31.90 -3.92
C ALA A 353 2.60 -30.79 -3.19
N ARG A 354 1.27 -30.77 -3.30
CA ARG A 354 0.42 -29.84 -2.52
C ARG A 354 0.55 -30.12 -1.01
N ALA A 355 0.44 -31.39 -0.63
CA ALA A 355 0.59 -31.81 0.77
C ALA A 355 1.96 -31.43 1.33
N PHE A 356 3.04 -31.66 0.57
CA PHE A 356 4.39 -31.26 0.96
C PHE A 356 4.51 -29.75 1.16
N ARG A 357 3.97 -28.93 0.23
CA ARG A 357 3.97 -27.47 0.37
C ARG A 357 3.22 -27.01 1.63
N TYR A 358 2.01 -27.55 1.84
CA TYR A 358 1.21 -27.20 3.01
C TYR A 358 1.93 -27.55 4.32
N ARG A 359 2.57 -28.73 4.41
CA ARG A 359 3.39 -29.12 5.57
C ARG A 359 4.61 -28.21 5.75
N SER A 360 5.24 -27.79 4.66
CA SER A 360 6.32 -26.79 4.70
C SER A 360 5.84 -25.43 5.23
N GLN A 361 4.65 -25.00 4.84
CA GLN A 361 4.03 -23.76 5.37
C GLN A 361 3.76 -23.86 6.87
N LEU A 362 3.22 -25.01 7.33
CA LEU A 362 3.01 -25.25 8.76
C LEU A 362 4.33 -25.22 9.53
N GLY A 363 5.37 -25.91 9.07
CA GLY A 363 6.69 -25.87 9.71
C GLY A 363 7.30 -24.48 9.75
N GLN A 364 7.04 -23.64 8.74
CA GLN A 364 7.45 -22.24 8.74
C GLN A 364 6.66 -21.41 9.76
N LEU A 365 5.35 -21.61 9.88
CA LEU A 365 4.51 -20.95 10.88
C LEU A 365 4.90 -21.36 12.30
N GLU A 366 5.09 -22.67 12.55
CA GLU A 366 5.58 -23.21 13.83
C GLU A 366 6.92 -22.59 14.24
N TYR A 367 7.89 -22.52 13.29
CA TYR A 367 9.16 -21.86 13.54
C TYR A 367 8.99 -20.36 13.83
N THR A 368 8.14 -19.69 13.06
CA THR A 368 7.91 -18.24 13.22
C THR A 368 7.26 -17.92 14.56
N THR A 369 6.28 -18.71 14.99
CA THR A 369 5.56 -18.50 16.26
C THR A 369 6.31 -19.05 17.48
N GLY A 370 7.18 -20.06 17.29
CA GLY A 370 7.94 -20.70 18.35
C GLY A 370 9.32 -20.06 18.64
N SER A 371 9.85 -19.24 17.73
CA SER A 371 11.17 -18.62 17.87
C SER A 371 11.06 -17.12 18.07
N ARG A 372 11.49 -16.59 19.23
CA ARG A 372 11.49 -15.14 19.48
C ARG A 372 12.28 -14.34 18.44
N HIS A 373 13.36 -14.89 17.88
CA HIS A 373 14.13 -14.23 16.83
C HIS A 373 13.35 -14.16 15.51
N ALA A 374 12.62 -15.21 15.16
CA ALA A 374 11.77 -15.23 13.97
C ALA A 374 10.57 -14.28 14.13
N GLN A 375 9.95 -14.26 15.30
CA GLN A 375 8.90 -13.28 15.66
C GLN A 375 9.42 -11.84 15.53
N ALA A 376 10.58 -11.53 16.09
CA ALA A 376 11.18 -10.20 16.02
C ALA A 376 11.53 -9.81 14.58
N ALA A 377 12.06 -10.72 13.77
CA ALA A 377 12.36 -10.47 12.36
C ALA A 377 11.08 -10.19 11.54
N LEU A 378 9.97 -10.89 11.81
CA LEU A 378 8.68 -10.60 11.20
C LEU A 378 8.15 -9.23 11.69
N ALA A 379 8.16 -9.00 12.99
CA ALA A 379 7.68 -7.77 13.61
C ALA A 379 8.41 -6.52 13.08
N GLU A 380 9.76 -6.58 12.96
CA GLU A 380 10.57 -5.50 12.40
C GLU A 380 10.16 -5.16 10.96
N GLN A 381 10.00 -6.17 10.13
CA GLN A 381 9.60 -5.98 8.74
C GLN A 381 8.14 -5.53 8.62
N TYR A 382 7.25 -6.03 9.50
CA TYR A 382 5.83 -5.66 9.49
C TYR A 382 5.61 -4.24 10.01
N ALA A 383 6.22 -3.87 11.14
CA ALA A 383 6.11 -2.53 11.72
C ALA A 383 6.87 -1.44 10.93
N GLY A 384 7.72 -1.84 10.01
CA GLY A 384 8.34 -0.98 9.01
C GLY A 384 9.86 -0.91 9.08
N LEU A 385 10.47 -0.97 7.90
CA LEU A 385 11.90 -0.73 7.71
C LEU A 385 12.20 0.78 7.73
N PRO A 386 13.38 1.21 8.19
CA PRO A 386 13.80 2.62 8.14
C PRO A 386 13.74 3.18 6.70
N PHE A 387 13.49 4.49 6.60
CA PHE A 387 13.43 5.24 5.33
C PHE A 387 14.81 5.79 4.95
#